data_fb9050ac8be135b47fbc8fdc68aa8866
#
_entry.id   fb9050ac8be135b47fbc8fdc68aa8866
#
_cell.length_a   1.000
_cell.length_b   1.000
_cell.length_c   1.000
_cell.angle_alpha   90.00
_cell.angle_beta   90.00
_cell.angle_gamma   90.00
#
_symmetry.space_group_name_H-M   'P 1'
#
loop_
_entity.id
_entity.type
_entity.pdbx_description
1 polymer ?
#
loop_
_entity_poly.entity_id
_entity_poly.type
_entity_poly.pdbx_seq_one_letter_code
_entity_poly.pdbx_strand_id
1 'polypeptide(L)'
;MRTLLTIFFVLISSNAIAGNYTDEVNKFFNLFEKGRKTEAVDSIYSTNKWISSSSDSILQMKSQFENIEKLVGEYNGKVLIDETNIKNRFVHITYLALYDRQPVRMEFQFYKPKNDWVIYSFSFDIDFDNEVKDGVRRKIANSSN
;
A
#
# COMPACT_ATOMS: atom_id res chain seq x y z
N MET A 1 51.46 36.46 21.18
CA MET A 1 50.13 35.92 21.48
C MET A 1 49.61 35.21 20.22
N ARG A 2 49.61 33.87 20.24
CA ARG A 2 49.08 33.07 19.08
C ARG A 2 47.69 32.57 19.50
N THR A 3 46.67 33.14 18.92
CA THR A 3 45.28 32.70 19.09
C THR A 3 45.05 31.44 18.28
N LEU A 4 44.86 30.30 18.95
CA LEU A 4 44.39 29.05 18.35
C LEU A 4 42.86 29.17 18.07
N LEU A 5 42.50 29.19 16.80
CA LEU A 5 41.11 29.12 16.36
C LEU A 5 40.71 27.63 16.30
N THR A 6 39.95 27.17 17.28
CA THR A 6 39.42 25.80 17.31
C THR A 6 38.18 25.76 16.45
N ILE A 7 38.26 25.15 15.27
CA ILE A 7 37.09 24.91 14.40
C ILE A 7 36.33 23.70 14.94
N PHE A 8 35.15 23.95 15.48
CA PHE A 8 34.23 22.90 15.95
C PHE A 8 33.45 22.37 14.75
N PHE A 9 33.82 21.18 14.27
CA PHE A 9 33.14 20.52 13.17
C PHE A 9 31.89 19.80 13.72
N VAL A 10 30.74 20.42 13.58
CA VAL A 10 29.43 19.77 13.92
C VAL A 10 29.11 18.77 12.84
N LEU A 11 29.29 17.49 13.13
CA LEU A 11 28.77 16.39 12.33
C LEU A 11 27.23 16.35 12.45
N ILE A 12 26.55 16.94 11.49
CA ILE A 12 25.10 16.76 11.31
C ILE A 12 24.87 15.33 10.79
N SER A 13 24.61 14.41 11.69
CA SER A 13 24.14 13.07 11.33
C SER A 13 22.74 13.22 10.73
N SER A 14 22.63 13.24 9.42
CA SER A 14 21.34 13.07 8.73
C SER A 14 20.85 11.65 9.02
N ASN A 15 19.97 11.52 10.01
CA ASN A 15 19.16 10.32 10.16
C ASN A 15 18.25 10.27 8.93
N ALA A 16 18.61 9.48 7.93
CA ALA A 16 17.70 9.09 6.89
C ALA A 16 16.58 8.31 7.59
N ILE A 17 15.40 8.92 7.71
CA ILE A 17 14.20 8.24 8.21
C ILE A 17 13.90 7.18 7.15
N ALA A 18 14.22 5.91 7.48
CA ALA A 18 13.84 4.79 6.64
C ALA A 18 12.32 4.84 6.47
N GLY A 19 11.84 5.00 5.23
CA GLY A 19 10.41 5.10 4.93
C GLY A 19 9.68 3.89 5.51
N ASN A 20 8.63 4.15 6.29
CA ASN A 20 7.80 3.11 6.85
C ASN A 20 6.69 2.78 5.82
N TYR A 21 6.46 1.50 5.54
CA TYR A 21 5.39 1.09 4.63
C TYR A 21 4.00 1.62 5.05
N THR A 22 3.78 1.76 6.35
CA THR A 22 2.54 2.34 6.89
C THR A 22 2.34 3.80 6.45
N ASP A 23 3.41 4.60 6.43
CA ASP A 23 3.34 5.99 5.98
C ASP A 23 3.04 6.07 4.49
N GLU A 24 3.59 5.16 3.69
CA GLU A 24 3.32 5.09 2.25
C GLU A 24 1.87 4.67 1.95
N VAL A 25 1.33 3.71 2.69
CA VAL A 25 -0.10 3.32 2.59
C VAL A 25 -1.01 4.47 3.03
N ASN A 26 -0.68 5.16 4.11
CA ASN A 26 -1.43 6.33 4.57
C ASN A 26 -1.42 7.46 3.53
N LYS A 27 -0.28 7.71 2.90
CA LYS A 27 -0.14 8.67 1.81
C LYS A 27 -1.00 8.29 0.60
N PHE A 28 -0.98 7.01 0.22
CA PHE A 28 -1.83 6.48 -0.84
C PHE A 28 -3.31 6.80 -0.56
N PHE A 29 -3.83 6.40 0.61
CA PHE A 29 -5.23 6.64 0.94
C PHE A 29 -5.57 8.11 1.06
N ASN A 30 -4.67 8.94 1.58
CA ASN A 30 -4.87 10.40 1.64
C ASN A 30 -5.06 11.02 0.24
N LEU A 31 -4.28 10.58 -0.74
CA LEU A 31 -4.45 11.00 -2.14
C LEU A 31 -5.74 10.43 -2.73
N PHE A 32 -5.99 9.14 -2.50
CA PHE A 32 -7.17 8.45 -2.99
C PHE A 32 -8.48 9.11 -2.51
N GLU A 33 -8.59 9.38 -1.22
CA GLU A 33 -9.76 10.01 -0.58
C GLU A 33 -10.00 11.46 -1.03
N LYS A 34 -8.97 12.11 -1.59
CA LYS A 34 -9.08 13.41 -2.25
C LYS A 34 -9.46 13.33 -3.74
N GLY A 35 -9.79 12.15 -4.25
CA GLY A 35 -10.10 11.90 -5.65
C GLY A 35 -8.88 11.85 -6.57
N ARG A 36 -7.65 11.87 -6.02
CA ARG A 36 -6.39 11.85 -6.76
C ARG A 36 -5.88 10.42 -6.94
N LYS A 37 -6.71 9.56 -7.55
CA LYS A 37 -6.49 8.11 -7.62
C LYS A 37 -5.23 7.73 -8.39
N THR A 38 -4.99 8.33 -9.55
CA THR A 38 -3.77 8.12 -10.35
C THR A 38 -2.52 8.49 -9.57
N GLU A 39 -2.55 9.63 -8.86
CA GLU A 39 -1.43 10.08 -8.05
C GLU A 39 -1.20 9.19 -6.82
N ALA A 40 -2.26 8.59 -6.26
CA ALA A 40 -2.13 7.60 -5.20
C ALA A 40 -1.32 6.39 -5.68
N VAL A 41 -1.65 5.86 -6.87
CA VAL A 41 -0.90 4.75 -7.49
C VAL A 41 0.55 5.17 -7.78
N ASP A 42 0.77 6.36 -8.33
CA ASP A 42 2.13 6.88 -8.56
C ASP A 42 2.93 7.00 -7.27
N SER A 43 2.30 7.48 -6.20
CA SER A 43 2.98 7.67 -4.91
C SER A 43 3.51 6.35 -4.34
N ILE A 44 2.72 5.27 -4.44
CA ILE A 44 3.13 3.97 -3.91
C ILE A 44 4.24 3.34 -4.76
N TYR A 45 4.14 3.40 -6.09
CA TYR A 45 5.15 2.86 -7.00
C TYR A 45 6.44 3.67 -7.02
N SER A 46 6.41 4.97 -6.65
CA SER A 46 7.62 5.81 -6.54
C SER A 46 8.60 5.32 -5.47
N THR A 47 8.16 4.48 -4.53
CA THR A 47 9.03 3.86 -3.51
C THR A 47 9.99 2.82 -4.11
N ASN A 48 9.70 2.30 -5.31
CA ASN A 48 10.49 1.27 -5.96
C ASN A 48 11.03 1.72 -7.32
N LYS A 49 12.30 2.12 -7.34
CA LYS A 49 12.98 2.59 -8.56
C LYS A 49 13.08 1.57 -9.70
N TRP A 50 12.82 0.29 -9.41
CA TRP A 50 12.86 -0.78 -10.41
C TRP A 50 11.52 -0.99 -11.11
N ILE A 51 10.45 -0.36 -10.64
CA ILE A 51 9.12 -0.43 -11.23
C ILE A 51 8.83 0.91 -11.93
N SER A 52 8.61 0.86 -13.23
CA SER A 52 8.20 2.05 -13.98
C SER A 52 6.71 2.31 -13.81
N SER A 53 6.34 3.48 -13.27
CA SER A 53 4.95 3.92 -13.15
C SER A 53 4.28 4.18 -14.53
N SER A 54 5.05 4.16 -15.61
CA SER A 54 4.58 4.28 -17.00
C SER A 54 4.55 2.94 -17.75
N SER A 55 4.77 1.80 -17.07
CA SER A 55 4.57 0.48 -17.70
C SER A 55 3.11 0.27 -18.09
N ASP A 56 2.83 -0.46 -19.16
CA ASP A 56 1.48 -0.68 -19.67
C ASP A 56 0.54 -1.28 -18.60
N SER A 57 1.02 -2.20 -17.79
CA SER A 57 0.25 -2.80 -16.70
C SER A 57 -0.18 -1.78 -15.63
N ILE A 58 0.70 -0.86 -15.27
CA ILE A 58 0.37 0.19 -14.29
C ILE A 58 -0.53 1.26 -14.90
N LEU A 59 -0.34 1.62 -16.17
CA LEU A 59 -1.24 2.53 -16.87
C LEU A 59 -2.65 1.94 -16.99
N GLN A 60 -2.77 0.65 -17.31
CA GLN A 60 -4.05 -0.05 -17.32
C GLN A 60 -4.70 -0.08 -15.94
N MET A 61 -3.94 -0.40 -14.90
CA MET A 61 -4.41 -0.37 -13.51
C MET A 61 -4.95 1.02 -13.12
N LYS A 62 -4.22 2.09 -13.43
CA LYS A 62 -4.65 3.47 -13.17
C LYS A 62 -5.98 3.78 -13.86
N SER A 63 -6.12 3.38 -15.13
CA SER A 63 -7.35 3.59 -15.89
C SER A 63 -8.54 2.84 -15.29
N GLN A 64 -8.34 1.60 -14.84
CA GLN A 64 -9.38 0.83 -14.14
C GLN A 64 -9.74 1.48 -12.81
N PHE A 65 -8.75 1.95 -12.07
CA PHE A 65 -8.92 2.55 -10.76
C PHE A 65 -9.65 3.89 -10.81
N GLU A 66 -9.38 4.72 -11.82
CA GLU A 66 -10.12 5.97 -12.08
C GLU A 66 -11.61 5.72 -12.35
N ASN A 67 -11.94 4.58 -12.97
CA ASN A 67 -13.31 4.26 -13.39
C ASN A 67 -14.06 3.35 -12.40
N ILE A 68 -13.44 2.95 -11.30
CA ILE A 68 -14.01 1.94 -10.40
C ILE A 68 -15.36 2.36 -9.83
N GLU A 69 -15.54 3.64 -9.50
CA GLU A 69 -16.80 4.17 -8.95
C GLU A 69 -17.99 4.04 -9.89
N LYS A 70 -17.74 4.05 -11.20
CA LYS A 70 -18.82 3.78 -12.18
C LYS A 70 -19.40 2.37 -12.01
N LEU A 71 -18.57 1.43 -11.57
CA LEU A 71 -18.95 0.04 -11.38
C LEU A 71 -19.52 -0.20 -9.97
N VAL A 72 -18.87 0.32 -8.92
CA VAL A 72 -19.15 -0.05 -7.53
C VAL A 72 -19.86 1.03 -6.71
N GLY A 73 -20.05 2.24 -7.25
CA GLY A 73 -20.65 3.39 -6.54
C GLY A 73 -19.62 4.27 -5.86
N GLU A 74 -20.08 5.16 -4.98
CA GLU A 74 -19.22 6.11 -4.26
C GLU A 74 -18.43 5.41 -3.16
N TYR A 75 -17.22 5.93 -2.89
CA TYR A 75 -16.35 5.45 -1.82
C TYR A 75 -16.82 6.00 -0.46
N ASN A 76 -16.96 5.11 0.53
CA ASN A 76 -17.48 5.42 1.86
C ASN A 76 -16.47 5.21 3.01
N GLY A 77 -15.25 4.76 2.69
CA GLY A 77 -14.22 4.49 3.68
C GLY A 77 -13.52 3.17 3.47
N LYS A 78 -12.68 2.78 4.44
CA LYS A 78 -11.90 1.54 4.38
C LYS A 78 -11.78 0.87 5.74
N VAL A 79 -11.57 -0.44 5.72
CA VAL A 79 -11.29 -1.25 6.91
C VAL A 79 -10.04 -2.07 6.64
N LEU A 80 -9.10 -2.09 7.58
CA LEU A 80 -7.97 -3.02 7.55
C LEU A 80 -8.50 -4.42 7.87
N ILE A 81 -8.28 -5.37 6.97
CA ILE A 81 -8.68 -6.76 7.12
C ILE A 81 -7.57 -7.60 7.72
N ASP A 82 -6.36 -7.45 7.19
CA ASP A 82 -5.19 -8.21 7.63
C ASP A 82 -3.90 -7.43 7.36
N GLU A 83 -2.92 -7.66 8.24
CA GLU A 83 -1.54 -7.25 8.05
C GLU A 83 -0.62 -8.39 8.48
N THR A 84 -0.01 -9.07 7.52
CA THR A 84 0.94 -10.14 7.77
C THR A 84 2.36 -9.67 7.50
N ASN A 85 3.18 -9.57 8.56
CA ASN A 85 4.58 -9.17 8.51
C ASN A 85 5.50 -10.38 8.65
N ILE A 86 6.31 -10.64 7.62
CA ILE A 86 7.27 -11.76 7.58
C ILE A 86 8.66 -11.25 7.90
N LYS A 87 9.09 -11.49 9.15
CA LYS A 87 10.45 -11.24 9.63
C LYS A 87 10.95 -9.79 9.40
N ASN A 88 10.05 -8.83 9.37
CA ASN A 88 10.36 -7.42 9.06
C ASN A 88 11.10 -7.24 7.71
N ARG A 89 10.79 -8.12 6.73
CA ARG A 89 11.39 -8.13 5.39
C ARG A 89 10.35 -8.12 4.29
N PHE A 90 9.16 -8.64 4.55
CA PHE A 90 8.05 -8.63 3.63
C PHE A 90 6.77 -8.37 4.42
N VAL A 91 5.89 -7.54 3.92
CA VAL A 91 4.57 -7.30 4.51
C VAL A 91 3.50 -7.38 3.44
N HIS A 92 2.41 -8.06 3.77
CA HIS A 92 1.17 -8.10 3.00
C HIS A 92 0.09 -7.41 3.82
N ILE A 93 -0.60 -6.45 3.22
CA ILE A 93 -1.64 -5.66 3.88
C ILE A 93 -2.89 -5.71 3.01
N THR A 94 -4.02 -6.10 3.60
CA THR A 94 -5.31 -6.17 2.92
C THR A 94 -6.28 -5.18 3.53
N TYR A 95 -6.81 -4.28 2.71
CA TYR A 95 -7.92 -3.40 3.04
C TYR A 95 -9.19 -3.80 2.29
N LEU A 96 -10.32 -3.63 2.95
CA LEU A 96 -11.63 -3.60 2.32
C LEU A 96 -12.05 -2.15 2.14
N ALA A 97 -12.06 -1.67 0.92
CA ALA A 97 -12.60 -0.37 0.56
C ALA A 97 -14.13 -0.49 0.42
N LEU A 98 -14.84 0.37 1.13
CA LEU A 98 -16.29 0.34 1.21
C LEU A 98 -16.87 1.25 0.13
N TYR A 99 -17.73 0.70 -0.71
CA TYR A 99 -18.45 1.42 -1.76
C TYR A 99 -19.95 1.15 -1.66
N ASP A 100 -20.77 1.96 -2.33
CA ASP A 100 -22.24 1.86 -2.20
C ASP A 100 -22.81 0.49 -2.60
N ARG A 101 -22.26 -0.11 -3.64
CA ARG A 101 -22.84 -1.32 -4.26
C ARG A 101 -22.15 -2.61 -3.82
N GLN A 102 -20.82 -2.57 -3.61
CA GLN A 102 -20.05 -3.74 -3.22
C GLN A 102 -18.66 -3.34 -2.71
N PRO A 103 -18.03 -4.16 -1.86
CA PRO A 103 -16.68 -3.90 -1.40
C PRO A 103 -15.66 -4.10 -2.52
N VAL A 104 -14.53 -3.42 -2.38
CA VAL A 104 -13.33 -3.63 -3.20
C VAL A 104 -12.19 -4.00 -2.27
N ARG A 105 -11.57 -5.14 -2.51
CA ARG A 105 -10.33 -5.52 -1.83
C ARG A 105 -9.18 -4.74 -2.42
N MET A 106 -8.32 -4.19 -1.57
CA MET A 106 -7.07 -3.54 -1.96
C MET A 106 -5.92 -4.19 -1.20
N GLU A 107 -4.90 -4.66 -1.92
CA GLU A 107 -3.77 -5.37 -1.36
C GLU A 107 -2.46 -4.67 -1.67
N PHE A 108 -1.66 -4.48 -0.64
CA PHE A 108 -0.33 -3.88 -0.73
C PHE A 108 0.69 -4.90 -0.27
N GLN A 109 1.72 -5.12 -1.07
CA GLN A 109 2.86 -5.93 -0.68
C GLN A 109 4.12 -5.06 -0.71
N PHE A 110 4.81 -4.99 0.42
CA PHE A 110 6.07 -4.29 0.52
C PHE A 110 7.20 -5.26 0.82
N TYR A 111 8.36 -4.95 0.27
CA TYR A 111 9.57 -5.69 0.46
C TYR A 111 10.69 -4.79 0.96
N LYS A 112 11.50 -5.28 1.89
CA LYS A 112 12.63 -4.56 2.49
C LYS A 112 13.95 -5.24 2.17
N PRO A 113 14.56 -4.94 1.00
CA PRO A 113 15.82 -5.60 0.59
C PRO A 113 17.01 -5.22 1.46
N LYS A 114 17.07 -3.99 1.92
CA LYS A 114 18.13 -3.45 2.80
C LYS A 114 17.50 -2.73 3.99
N ASN A 115 17.49 -1.41 3.98
CA ASN A 115 17.00 -0.57 5.07
C ASN A 115 15.62 0.02 4.78
N ASP A 116 15.26 0.20 3.50
CA ASP A 116 14.04 0.87 3.08
C ASP A 116 13.00 -0.12 2.59
N TRP A 117 11.74 0.18 2.90
CA TRP A 117 10.60 -0.52 2.35
C TRP A 117 10.29 0.00 0.96
N VAL A 118 10.09 -0.90 0.01
CA VAL A 118 9.68 -0.59 -1.36
C VAL A 118 8.44 -1.38 -1.72
N ILE A 119 7.55 -0.79 -2.50
CA ILE A 119 6.39 -1.54 -3.01
C ILE A 119 6.88 -2.72 -3.86
N TYR A 120 6.32 -3.90 -3.62
CA TYR A 120 6.49 -5.07 -4.45
C TYR A 120 5.30 -5.26 -5.39
N SER A 121 4.08 -5.10 -4.86
CA SER A 121 2.85 -5.21 -5.62
C SER A 121 1.75 -4.36 -4.98
N PHE A 122 0.89 -3.76 -5.81
CA PHE A 122 -0.42 -3.25 -5.44
C PHE A 122 -1.44 -3.86 -6.38
N SER A 123 -2.54 -4.35 -5.83
CA SER A 123 -3.66 -4.89 -6.58
C SER A 123 -5.00 -4.53 -5.95
N PHE A 124 -6.06 -4.58 -6.74
CA PHE A 124 -7.44 -4.45 -6.26
C PHE A 124 -8.36 -5.34 -7.07
N ASP A 125 -9.41 -5.84 -6.44
CA ASP A 125 -10.44 -6.68 -7.06
C ASP A 125 -11.78 -6.58 -6.33
N ILE A 126 -12.80 -7.17 -6.93
CA ILE A 126 -14.18 -7.21 -6.42
C ILE A 126 -14.63 -8.63 -6.04
N ASP A 127 -13.72 -9.60 -5.99
CA ASP A 127 -14.02 -11.03 -5.79
C ASP A 127 -13.94 -11.48 -4.33
N PHE A 128 -13.81 -10.54 -3.40
CA PHE A 128 -13.66 -10.82 -1.97
C PHE A 128 -14.77 -11.71 -1.39
N ASP A 129 -16.01 -11.58 -1.87
CA ASP A 129 -17.15 -12.36 -1.39
C ASP A 129 -17.01 -13.86 -1.67
N ASN A 130 -16.39 -14.26 -2.78
CA ASN A 130 -16.16 -15.66 -3.13
C ASN A 130 -15.20 -16.32 -2.14
N GLU A 131 -14.14 -15.65 -1.72
CA GLU A 131 -13.20 -16.18 -0.72
C GLU A 131 -13.86 -16.33 0.66
N VAL A 132 -14.70 -15.36 1.05
CA VAL A 132 -15.47 -15.46 2.30
C VAL A 132 -16.40 -16.67 2.28
N LYS A 133 -17.13 -16.86 1.18
CA LYS A 133 -18.02 -18.05 1.00
C LYS A 133 -17.23 -19.35 1.11
N ASP A 134 -16.08 -19.45 0.45
CA ASP A 134 -15.25 -20.65 0.50
C ASP A 134 -14.64 -20.88 1.89
N GLY A 135 -14.26 -19.80 2.58
CA GLY A 135 -13.80 -19.86 3.97
C GLY A 135 -14.88 -20.39 4.91
N VAL A 136 -16.12 -19.93 4.78
CA VAL A 136 -17.27 -20.39 5.58
C VAL A 136 -17.58 -21.87 5.29
N ARG A 137 -17.61 -22.27 4.01
CA ARG A 137 -17.84 -23.67 3.61
C ARG A 137 -16.80 -24.61 4.22
N ARG A 138 -15.52 -24.23 4.19
CA ARG A 138 -14.44 -25.01 4.84
C ARG A 138 -14.62 -25.13 6.34
N LYS A 139 -15.00 -24.05 7.03
CA LYS A 139 -15.28 -24.09 8.48
C LYS A 139 -16.42 -25.05 8.81
N ILE A 140 -17.52 -25.01 8.05
CA ILE A 140 -18.66 -25.91 8.24
C ILE A 140 -18.24 -27.37 8.03
N ALA A 141 -17.52 -27.68 6.97
CA ALA A 141 -17.04 -29.03 6.69
C ALA A 141 -16.14 -29.59 7.80
N ASN A 142 -15.25 -28.76 8.35
CA ASN A 142 -14.34 -29.16 9.43
C ASN A 142 -15.03 -29.29 10.81
N SER A 143 -16.16 -28.63 11.03
CA SER A 143 -16.93 -28.72 12.26
C SER A 143 -17.89 -29.91 12.28
N SER A 144 -18.08 -30.61 11.17
CA SER A 144 -18.96 -31.75 11.01
C SER A 144 -18.25 -33.11 11.17
N ASN A 145 -16.93 -33.09 11.44
CA ASN A 145 -16.09 -34.25 11.76
C ASN A 145 -15.66 -34.23 13.24
#